data_c7c42d827a16078d3023fe3c1bc47b5e
#
_entry.id   c7c42d827a16078d3023fe3c1bc47b5e
#
_cell.length_a   1.000
_cell.length_b   1.000
_cell.length_c   1.000
_cell.angle_alpha   90.00
_cell.angle_beta   90.00
_cell.angle_gamma   90.00
#
_symmetry.space_group_name_H-M   'P 1'
#
loop_
_entity.id
_entity.type
_entity.pdbx_description
1 polymer ?
#
loop_
_entity_poly.entity_id
_entity_poly.type
_entity_poly.pdbx_seq_one_letter_code
_entity_poly.pdbx_strand_id
1 'polypeptide(L)'
;MLNKAQLIGFTGADSEIRTTLKGKKYALLRVATSRYTKKEGERQDFTTWHQVEIWSPGTVKWLEGRVLAKGSKVYVEGEIRHEQYTDDKGQKHYFAKIVVAGPGHELKSLDRPETNPEPEPDEEG
;
A
#
# COMPACT_ATOMS: atom_id res chain seq x y z
N MET A 1 18.07 -3.57 16.38
CA MET A 1 18.10 -3.46 14.90
C MET A 1 16.83 -2.78 14.41
N LEU A 2 16.90 -2.11 13.28
CA LEU A 2 15.75 -1.39 12.74
C LEU A 2 15.56 -1.74 11.27
N ASN A 3 14.33 -2.08 10.92
CA ASN A 3 13.93 -2.30 9.53
C ASN A 3 12.55 -1.65 9.37
N LYS A 4 12.51 -0.50 8.72
CA LYS A 4 11.28 0.26 8.61
C LYS A 4 11.21 0.95 7.26
N ALA A 5 10.05 0.85 6.62
CA ALA A 5 9.75 1.58 5.39
C ALA A 5 8.51 2.43 5.62
N GLN A 6 8.54 3.65 5.10
CA GLN A 6 7.41 4.56 5.16
C GLN A 6 7.13 5.06 3.76
N LEU A 7 5.87 5.00 3.35
CA LEU A 7 5.45 5.44 2.04
C LEU A 7 4.22 6.33 2.15
N ILE A 8 4.18 7.35 1.31
CA ILE A 8 2.94 8.05 1.00
C ILE A 8 2.82 8.00 -0.51
N GLY A 9 1.73 7.42 -0.99
CA GLY A 9 1.55 7.27 -2.43
C GLY A 9 0.12 6.94 -2.78
N PHE A 10 -0.09 6.56 -4.04
CA PHE A 10 -1.42 6.24 -4.54
C PHE A 10 -1.52 4.77 -4.91
N THR A 11 -2.66 4.16 -4.61
CA THR A 11 -2.88 2.76 -4.96
C THR A 11 -3.03 2.62 -6.46
N GLY A 12 -2.47 1.53 -7.00
CA GLY A 12 -2.53 1.24 -8.43
C GLY A 12 -3.62 0.27 -8.82
N ALA A 13 -4.32 -0.28 -7.83
CA ALA A 13 -5.42 -1.22 -8.02
C ALA A 13 -6.25 -1.23 -6.75
N ASP A 14 -7.43 -1.79 -6.82
CA ASP A 14 -8.27 -1.98 -5.64
C ASP A 14 -7.57 -2.95 -4.69
N SER A 15 -7.75 -2.74 -3.38
CA SER A 15 -7.20 -3.66 -2.39
C SER A 15 -7.83 -5.05 -2.56
N GLU A 16 -7.03 -6.09 -2.31
CA GLU A 16 -7.48 -7.48 -2.42
C GLU A 16 -7.31 -8.19 -1.10
N ILE A 17 -8.26 -9.04 -0.77
CA ILE A 17 -8.14 -9.92 0.38
C ILE A 17 -7.84 -11.31 -0.15
N ARG A 18 -6.82 -11.95 0.42
CA ARG A 18 -6.46 -13.32 0.08
C ARG A 18 -6.42 -14.17 1.33
N THR A 19 -6.52 -15.47 1.14
CA THR A 19 -6.52 -16.42 2.24
C THR A 19 -5.43 -17.44 1.98
N THR A 20 -4.62 -17.70 3.02
CA THR A 20 -3.58 -18.72 2.94
C THR A 20 -4.21 -20.11 2.99
N LEU A 21 -3.40 -21.13 2.69
CA LEU A 21 -3.86 -22.52 2.78
C LEU A 21 -4.33 -22.89 4.18
N LYS A 22 -3.81 -22.21 5.19
CA LYS A 22 -4.22 -22.45 6.59
C LYS A 22 -5.41 -21.61 7.01
N GLY A 23 -6.00 -20.86 6.08
CA GLY A 23 -7.19 -20.07 6.36
C GLY A 23 -6.95 -18.69 6.92
N LYS A 24 -5.71 -18.22 6.96
CA LYS A 24 -5.40 -16.90 7.46
C LYS A 24 -5.57 -15.86 6.36
N LYS A 25 -6.28 -14.79 6.65
CA LYS A 25 -6.54 -13.72 5.68
C LYS A 25 -5.45 -12.66 5.76
N TYR A 26 -5.13 -12.12 4.60
CA TYR A 26 -4.22 -10.98 4.50
C TYR A 26 -4.66 -10.14 3.30
N ALA A 27 -4.16 -8.90 3.25
CA ALA A 27 -4.53 -8.00 2.18
C ALA A 27 -3.32 -7.65 1.32
N LEU A 28 -3.57 -7.37 0.06
CA LEU A 28 -2.55 -6.92 -0.88
C LEU A 28 -2.90 -5.55 -1.41
N LEU A 29 -1.89 -4.71 -1.51
CA LEU A 29 -1.98 -3.39 -2.12
C LEU A 29 -0.78 -3.16 -3.02
N ARG A 30 -0.98 -2.39 -4.08
CA ARG A 30 0.11 -1.85 -4.87
C ARG A 30 0.10 -0.34 -4.69
N VAL A 31 1.23 0.20 -4.29
CA VAL A 31 1.35 1.63 -3.99
C VAL A 31 2.42 2.24 -4.88
N ALA A 32 2.08 3.31 -5.55
CA ALA A 32 3.00 4.05 -6.42
C ALA A 32 3.53 5.26 -5.67
N THR A 33 4.85 5.41 -5.68
CA THR A 33 5.48 6.66 -5.28
C THR A 33 6.19 7.23 -6.48
N SER A 34 6.12 8.55 -6.64
CA SER A 34 6.68 9.21 -7.81
C SER A 34 7.71 10.24 -7.41
N ARG A 35 8.72 10.36 -8.24
CA ARG A 35 9.69 11.44 -8.11
C ARG A 35 9.93 12.01 -9.50
N TYR A 36 10.46 13.21 -9.55
CA TYR A 36 10.79 13.81 -10.83
C TYR A 36 12.18 14.40 -10.79
N THR A 37 12.77 14.51 -11.97
CA THR A 37 14.02 15.23 -12.15
C THR A 37 13.83 16.19 -13.29
N LYS A 38 14.65 17.25 -13.32
CA LYS A 38 14.73 18.14 -14.45
C LYS A 38 16.07 17.98 -15.10
N LYS A 39 16.07 17.76 -16.41
CA LYS A 39 17.29 17.66 -17.19
C LYS A 39 17.10 18.52 -18.42
N GLU A 40 18.01 19.48 -18.60
CA GLU A 40 17.96 20.41 -19.74
C GLU A 40 16.62 21.14 -19.84
N GLY A 41 16.04 21.48 -18.67
CA GLY A 41 14.78 22.20 -18.63
C GLY A 41 13.55 21.32 -18.79
N GLU A 42 13.73 20.04 -19.06
CA GLU A 42 12.61 19.12 -19.20
C GLU A 42 12.41 18.30 -17.95
N ARG A 43 11.14 18.12 -17.58
CA ARG A 43 10.77 17.31 -16.42
C ARG A 43 10.64 15.85 -16.83
N GLN A 44 11.27 14.97 -16.05
CA GLN A 44 11.10 13.52 -16.19
C GLN A 44 10.52 12.97 -14.91
N ASP A 45 9.45 12.20 -15.05
CA ASP A 45 8.78 11.57 -13.93
C ASP A 45 9.13 10.09 -13.87
N PHE A 46 9.35 9.60 -12.64
CA PHE A 46 9.65 8.20 -12.39
C PHE A 46 8.69 7.68 -11.34
N THR A 47 8.11 6.53 -11.61
CA THR A 47 7.19 5.90 -10.68
C THR A 47 7.78 4.58 -10.19
N THR A 48 7.77 4.41 -8.88
CA THR A 48 8.17 3.15 -8.27
C THR A 48 6.91 2.48 -7.73
N TRP A 49 6.74 1.21 -8.07
CA TRP A 49 5.61 0.41 -7.61
C TRP A 49 6.05 -0.45 -6.44
N HIS A 50 5.34 -0.33 -5.34
CA HIS A 50 5.63 -1.08 -4.13
C HIS A 50 4.54 -2.10 -3.89
N GLN A 51 4.94 -3.33 -3.58
CA GLN A 51 4.00 -4.37 -3.18
C GLN A 51 3.90 -4.34 -1.66
N VAL A 52 2.68 -4.24 -1.16
CA VAL A 52 2.42 -4.13 0.27
C VAL A 52 1.52 -5.28 0.68
N GLU A 53 1.96 -6.03 1.70
CA GLU A 53 1.16 -7.09 2.30
C GLU A 53 0.75 -6.66 3.70
N ILE A 54 -0.51 -6.85 4.01
CA ILE A 54 -1.06 -6.43 5.28
C ILE A 54 -1.56 -7.65 6.02
N TRP A 55 -0.95 -7.92 7.16
CA TRP A 55 -1.26 -9.08 7.99
C TRP A 55 -1.89 -8.69 9.33
N SER A 56 -1.90 -7.41 9.68
CA SER A 56 -2.50 -6.93 10.91
C SER A 56 -3.99 -7.23 10.91
N PRO A 57 -4.51 -8.02 11.86
CA PRO A 57 -5.91 -8.48 11.79
C PRO A 57 -6.93 -7.35 11.75
N GLY A 58 -6.70 -6.30 12.51
CA GLY A 58 -7.63 -5.17 12.51
C GLY A 58 -7.70 -4.46 11.18
N THR A 59 -6.53 -4.27 10.54
CA THR A 59 -6.48 -3.61 9.25
C THR A 59 -7.07 -4.49 8.16
N VAL A 60 -6.81 -5.79 8.21
CA VAL A 60 -7.39 -6.73 7.26
C VAL A 60 -8.91 -6.71 7.36
N LYS A 61 -9.43 -6.70 8.58
CA LYS A 61 -10.88 -6.65 8.80
C LYS A 61 -11.48 -5.36 8.26
N TRP A 62 -10.79 -4.25 8.46
CA TRP A 62 -11.24 -2.97 7.91
C TRP A 62 -11.32 -3.01 6.39
N LEU A 63 -10.31 -3.60 5.75
CA LEU A 63 -10.28 -3.72 4.29
C LEU A 63 -11.30 -4.72 3.77
N GLU A 64 -11.66 -5.73 4.56
CA GLU A 64 -12.74 -6.64 4.17
C GLU A 64 -14.09 -5.91 4.09
N GLY A 65 -14.30 -4.98 5.00
CA GLY A 65 -15.54 -4.22 5.02
C GLY A 65 -15.57 -3.06 4.06
N ARG A 66 -14.40 -2.65 3.58
CA ARG A 66 -14.32 -1.47 2.71
C ARG A 66 -13.11 -1.58 1.81
N VAL A 67 -13.36 -1.90 0.55
CA VAL A 67 -12.31 -1.97 -0.45
C VAL A 67 -11.68 -0.60 -0.63
N LEU A 68 -10.36 -0.56 -0.59
CA LEU A 68 -9.61 0.66 -0.86
C LEU A 68 -9.43 0.74 -2.37
N ALA A 69 -10.09 1.68 -2.98
CA ALA A 69 -10.18 1.75 -4.44
C ALA A 69 -8.87 2.22 -5.07
N LYS A 70 -8.66 1.81 -6.31
CA LYS A 70 -7.55 2.30 -7.12
C LYS A 70 -7.54 3.82 -7.09
N GLY A 71 -6.35 4.41 -6.95
CA GLY A 71 -6.19 5.86 -6.92
C GLY A 71 -6.32 6.47 -5.53
N SER A 72 -6.47 5.65 -4.50
CA SER A 72 -6.54 6.15 -3.13
C SER A 72 -5.18 6.58 -2.65
N LYS A 73 -5.15 7.67 -1.89
CA LYS A 73 -3.91 8.12 -1.27
C LYS A 73 -3.75 7.45 0.09
N VAL A 74 -2.58 6.87 0.32
CA VAL A 74 -2.35 6.09 1.54
C VAL A 74 -1.00 6.41 2.16
N TYR A 75 -0.94 6.21 3.47
CA TYR A 75 0.29 6.15 4.23
C TYR A 75 0.51 4.72 4.67
N VAL A 76 1.70 4.20 4.41
CA VAL A 76 2.07 2.82 4.77
C VAL A 76 3.33 2.85 5.61
N GLU A 77 3.31 2.15 6.71
CA GLU A 77 4.48 1.96 7.54
C GLU A 77 4.61 0.47 7.85
N GLY A 78 5.75 -0.11 7.47
CA GLY A 78 5.98 -1.53 7.66
C GLY A 78 7.45 -1.86 7.59
N GLU A 79 7.75 -3.13 7.40
CA GLU A 79 9.14 -3.55 7.25
C GLU A 79 9.39 -4.06 5.83
N ILE A 80 10.64 -3.93 5.40
CA ILE A 80 11.05 -4.41 4.08
C ILE A 80 11.39 -5.88 4.21
N ARG A 81 10.81 -6.71 3.34
CA ARG A 81 11.16 -8.12 3.24
C ARG A 81 11.50 -8.45 1.80
N HIS A 82 12.46 -9.33 1.64
CA HIS A 82 12.86 -9.81 0.33
C HIS A 82 12.40 -11.25 0.18
N GLU A 83 11.84 -11.54 -0.99
CA GLU A 83 11.37 -12.88 -1.30
C GLU A 83 11.93 -13.35 -2.62
N GLN A 84 11.96 -14.65 -2.81
CA GLN A 84 12.36 -15.23 -4.08
C GLN A 84 11.34 -16.28 -4.50
N TYR A 85 11.18 -16.43 -5.79
CA TYR A 85 10.42 -17.55 -6.33
C TYR A 85 11.16 -18.09 -7.55
N THR A 86 10.90 -19.35 -7.86
CA THR A 86 11.49 -20.01 -9.01
C THR A 86 10.42 -20.17 -10.06
N ASP A 87 10.68 -19.71 -11.28
CA ASP A 87 9.71 -19.82 -12.37
C ASP A 87 9.76 -21.22 -13.00
N ASP A 88 8.90 -21.43 -14.00
CA ASP A 88 8.78 -22.72 -14.68
C ASP A 88 10.07 -23.14 -15.38
N LYS A 89 10.93 -22.19 -15.69
CA LYS A 89 12.20 -22.45 -16.37
C LYS A 89 13.35 -22.67 -15.40
N GLY A 90 13.06 -22.70 -14.09
CA GLY A 90 14.08 -22.88 -13.07
C GLY A 90 14.86 -21.62 -12.74
N GLN A 91 14.44 -20.47 -13.23
CA GLN A 91 15.11 -19.23 -12.92
C GLN A 91 14.57 -18.64 -11.64
N LYS A 92 15.48 -18.12 -10.81
CA LYS A 92 15.11 -17.50 -9.54
C LYS A 92 14.83 -16.02 -9.75
N HIS A 93 13.72 -15.57 -9.18
CA HIS A 93 13.34 -14.15 -9.21
C HIS A 93 13.29 -13.62 -7.80
N TYR A 94 13.78 -12.42 -7.62
CA TYR A 94 13.85 -11.77 -6.32
C TYR A 94 13.02 -10.50 -6.37
N PHE A 95 12.30 -10.23 -5.31
CA PHE A 95 11.57 -8.98 -5.22
C PHE A 95 11.47 -8.54 -3.77
N ALA A 96 11.29 -7.24 -3.58
CA ALA A 96 11.10 -6.65 -2.26
C ALA A 96 9.63 -6.34 -2.07
N LYS A 97 9.15 -6.51 -0.84
CA LYS A 97 7.80 -6.12 -0.47
C LYS A 97 7.84 -5.44 0.89
N ILE A 98 6.77 -4.71 1.19
CA ILE A 98 6.61 -4.08 2.49
C ILE A 98 5.52 -4.83 3.22
N VAL A 99 5.81 -5.22 4.47
CA VAL A 99 4.88 -6.02 5.26
C VAL A 99 4.41 -5.21 6.45
N VAL A 100 3.08 -5.07 6.56
CA VAL A 100 2.41 -4.41 7.67
C VAL A 100 1.85 -5.49 8.56
N ALA A 101 2.49 -5.77 9.69
CA ALA A 101 2.14 -6.95 10.49
C ALA A 101 2.20 -6.74 11.98
N GLY A 102 3.00 -5.83 12.49
CA GLY A 102 3.26 -5.78 13.90
C GLY A 102 2.99 -4.44 14.54
N PRO A 103 3.32 -4.34 15.82
CA PRO A 103 3.24 -3.04 16.52
C PRO A 103 4.12 -2.02 15.81
N GLY A 104 3.64 -0.80 15.68
CA GLY A 104 4.38 0.23 14.98
C GLY A 104 4.24 0.19 13.47
N HIS A 105 3.46 -0.77 12.94
CA HIS A 105 3.14 -0.82 11.52
C HIS A 105 1.74 -0.27 11.30
N GLU A 106 1.53 0.39 10.18
CA GLU A 106 0.27 1.09 9.96
C GLU A 106 -0.06 1.22 8.48
N LEU A 107 -1.34 1.13 8.17
CA LEU A 107 -1.90 1.54 6.88
C LEU A 107 -2.99 2.56 7.18
N LYS A 108 -2.91 3.70 6.55
CA LYS A 108 -3.86 4.78 6.79
C LYS A 108 -4.31 5.40 5.48
N SER A 109 -5.62 5.60 5.33
CA SER A 109 -6.16 6.32 4.19
C SER A 109 -5.97 7.81 4.42
N LEU A 110 -5.44 8.49 3.43
CA LEU A 110 -5.22 9.94 3.49
C LEU A 110 -6.23 10.71 2.64
N ASP A 111 -7.15 10.00 2.00
CA ASP A 111 -8.20 10.64 1.23
C ASP A 111 -9.24 11.23 2.16
N ARG A 112 -9.95 12.22 1.64
CA ARG A 112 -11.11 12.72 2.33
C ARG A 112 -12.19 11.65 2.35
N PRO A 113 -12.91 11.49 3.46
CA PRO A 113 -14.04 10.57 3.48
C PRO A 113 -15.04 10.99 2.42
N GLU A 114 -15.35 10.10 1.52
CA GLU A 114 -16.24 10.34 0.40
C GLU A 114 -17.63 10.72 0.85
N THR A 115 -18.06 10.11 1.93
CA THR A 115 -19.40 10.29 2.46
C THR A 115 -19.47 11.42 3.48
N ASN A 116 -18.44 12.17 3.65
CA ASN A 116 -18.44 13.27 4.61
C ASN A 116 -19.28 14.40 4.03
N PRO A 117 -20.52 14.51 4.39
CA PRO A 117 -21.32 15.61 3.91
C PRO A 117 -21.00 16.83 4.68
N GLU A 118 -20.22 16.94 5.32
CA GLU A 118 -19.88 17.80 5.99
C GLU A 118 -20.31 18.83 6.11
N PRO A 119 -20.76 18.94 6.64
CA PRO A 119 -21.33 19.74 6.69
C PRO A 119 -20.93 20.89 6.79
N GLU A 120 -20.75 20.66 6.61
CA GLU A 120 -20.46 21.36 6.51
C GLU A 120 -20.56 22.29 6.84
N PRO A 121 -20.46 22.56 7.15
CA PRO A 121 -20.43 23.33 7.46
C PRO A 121 -20.39 24.23 7.56
N ASP A 122 -20.37 24.00 7.85
CA ASP A 122 -20.42 24.66 7.80
C ASP A 122 -20.24 25.34 7.66
N GLU A 123 -20.14 25.12 7.73
CA GLU A 123 -19.99 25.60 7.49
C GLU A 123 -19.99 26.39 7.37
N GLU A 124 -19.94 26.51 7.63
CA GLU A 124 -19.94 27.07 7.48
C GLU A 124 -20.03 27.62 7.17
N GLY A 125 -19.99 27.84 7.24
CA GLY A 125 -20.22 28.13 6.94
C GLY A 125 -20.19 28.29 6.77
#